data_b3620592632a7ac289075871ac5e32a0
#
_entry.id   b3620592632a7ac289075871ac5e32a0
#
_cell.length_a   1.000
_cell.length_b   1.000
_cell.length_c   1.000
_cell.angle_alpha   90.00
_cell.angle_beta   90.00
_cell.angle_gamma   90.00
#
_symmetry.space_group_name_H-M   'P 1'
#
loop_
_entity.id
_entity.type
_entity.pdbx_description
1 polymer ?
#
loop_
_entity_poly.entity_id
_entity_poly.type
_entity_poly.pdbx_seq_one_letter_code
_entity_poly.pdbx_strand_id
1 'polypeptide(L)'
;MSGITYSEIKEEFLKNKIGLIGIGILASLVILSVIAVITIPIDTFKQWNNPNHWISYPKTSLPAWTNYLTAEKIPEHIIMENPITVSQEDTISVTSHQFNVNFVYDDFPNDFIYEFTTEYSGSPLLQISIIRPDQSKILLLSTSLPYSETINVHHERFFSADNIIKKNAQIQLAKINSESYGILGEEIIFADNDGHVLKGNYLFLVNLYGVEEYVKILDSKLILGGKTFGIMGTDELRRDLAVGLLWGTPLALFIGITVAVGSVIMGLIYGVYAGFKGKKTDDALMRFNDVIYALPALPFLIILAVTISNSIFLMVGFLLIFSWVGIAKVSRSMALQIKTRQYVEASKVMGQTNSKIIFKHIIPQLLPYTFASIAISVPAAITTEAGLSFLGLGDPTFPTWGQILHDANTYGAAARGLWWWIIPPGIAIAIT
;
A
#
# COMPACT_ATOMS: atom_id res chain seq x y z
N MET A 1 -42.43 -16.46 -27.60
CA MET A 1 -41.12 -16.68 -26.99
C MET A 1 -41.35 -16.75 -25.49
N SER A 2 -41.29 -17.94 -24.90
CA SER A 2 -41.34 -18.15 -23.45
C SER A 2 -40.19 -17.39 -22.82
N GLY A 3 -40.51 -16.39 -22.01
CA GLY A 3 -39.51 -15.66 -21.29
C GLY A 3 -38.80 -16.66 -20.37
N ILE A 4 -37.45 -16.75 -20.50
CA ILE A 4 -36.63 -17.52 -19.57
C ILE A 4 -36.93 -16.96 -18.18
N THR A 5 -37.45 -17.80 -17.32
CA THR A 5 -37.84 -17.42 -15.95
C THR A 5 -36.58 -17.20 -15.13
N TYR A 6 -36.59 -16.23 -14.19
CA TYR A 6 -35.45 -15.94 -13.30
C TYR A 6 -34.93 -17.22 -12.58
N SER A 7 -35.81 -18.17 -12.26
CA SER A 7 -35.47 -19.47 -11.70
C SER A 7 -34.61 -20.33 -12.63
N GLU A 8 -34.92 -20.33 -13.93
CA GLU A 8 -34.15 -21.10 -14.95
C GLU A 8 -32.76 -20.52 -15.15
N ILE A 9 -32.63 -19.18 -15.20
CA ILE A 9 -31.32 -18.51 -15.28
C ILE A 9 -30.50 -18.85 -14.03
N LYS A 10 -31.09 -18.81 -12.84
CA LYS A 10 -30.42 -19.13 -11.58
C LYS A 10 -29.93 -20.59 -11.56
N GLU A 11 -30.76 -21.54 -11.98
CA GLU A 11 -30.39 -22.96 -12.00
C GLU A 11 -29.28 -23.24 -13.01
N GLU A 12 -29.32 -22.65 -14.18
CA GLU A 12 -28.30 -22.82 -15.23
C GLU A 12 -26.98 -22.18 -14.80
N PHE A 13 -27.05 -21.03 -14.14
CA PHE A 13 -25.88 -20.35 -13.57
C PHE A 13 -25.24 -21.18 -12.45
N LEU A 14 -26.04 -21.74 -11.53
CA LEU A 14 -25.54 -22.58 -10.43
C LEU A 14 -24.89 -23.90 -10.91
N LYS A 15 -25.22 -24.36 -12.12
CA LYS A 15 -24.55 -25.49 -12.76
C LYS A 15 -23.20 -25.14 -13.37
N ASN A 16 -22.94 -23.85 -13.63
CA ASN A 16 -21.70 -23.38 -14.23
C ASN A 16 -20.61 -23.15 -13.16
N LYS A 17 -19.72 -24.15 -12.97
CA LYS A 17 -18.64 -24.09 -11.96
C LYS A 17 -17.70 -22.88 -12.17
N ILE A 18 -17.40 -22.49 -13.40
CA ILE A 18 -16.55 -21.33 -13.71
C ILE A 18 -17.23 -20.04 -13.28
N GLY A 19 -18.52 -19.89 -13.54
CA GLY A 19 -19.30 -18.75 -13.08
C GLY A 19 -19.36 -18.63 -11.57
N LEU A 20 -19.47 -19.76 -10.86
CA LEU A 20 -19.44 -19.79 -9.39
C LEU A 20 -18.07 -19.37 -8.83
N ILE A 21 -16.99 -19.82 -9.45
CA ILE A 21 -15.63 -19.41 -9.06
C ILE A 21 -15.48 -17.89 -9.27
N GLY A 22 -15.90 -17.35 -10.41
CA GLY A 22 -15.83 -15.91 -10.67
C GLY A 22 -16.62 -15.06 -9.66
N ILE A 23 -17.86 -15.50 -9.29
CA ILE A 23 -18.61 -14.84 -8.22
C ILE A 23 -17.87 -14.97 -6.88
N GLY A 24 -17.28 -16.13 -6.57
CA GLY A 24 -16.52 -16.34 -5.36
C GLY A 24 -15.34 -15.38 -5.24
N ILE A 25 -14.60 -15.18 -6.33
CA ILE A 25 -13.49 -14.22 -6.40
C ILE A 25 -14.00 -12.78 -6.20
N LEU A 26 -15.04 -12.39 -6.92
CA LEU A 26 -15.63 -11.05 -6.79
C LEU A 26 -16.14 -10.79 -5.35
N ALA A 27 -16.85 -11.76 -4.78
CA ALA A 27 -17.32 -11.68 -3.40
C ALA A 27 -16.14 -11.55 -2.40
N SER A 28 -15.08 -12.32 -2.61
CA SER A 28 -13.84 -12.24 -1.83
C SER A 28 -13.20 -10.84 -1.92
N LEU A 29 -13.10 -10.27 -3.11
CA LEU A 29 -12.56 -8.91 -3.29
C LEU A 29 -13.43 -7.84 -2.61
N VAL A 30 -14.75 -7.97 -2.71
CA VAL A 30 -15.68 -7.05 -2.02
C VAL A 30 -15.54 -7.19 -0.50
N ILE A 31 -15.47 -8.41 0.03
CA ILE A 31 -15.28 -8.66 1.46
C ILE A 31 -13.95 -8.08 1.92
N LEU A 32 -12.85 -8.33 1.20
CA LEU A 32 -11.53 -7.77 1.51
C LEU A 32 -11.55 -6.23 1.46
N SER A 33 -12.25 -5.64 0.49
CA SER A 33 -12.43 -4.19 0.41
C SER A 33 -13.16 -3.62 1.65
N VAL A 34 -14.22 -4.28 2.09
CA VAL A 34 -14.97 -3.89 3.30
C VAL A 34 -14.10 -4.05 4.55
N ILE A 35 -13.37 -5.16 4.67
CA ILE A 35 -12.43 -5.39 5.76
C ILE A 35 -11.37 -4.29 5.78
N ALA A 36 -10.75 -3.96 4.64
CA ALA A 36 -9.74 -2.92 4.55
C ALA A 36 -10.25 -1.57 5.09
N VAL A 37 -11.44 -1.15 4.66
CA VAL A 37 -12.03 0.14 5.06
C VAL A 37 -12.42 0.16 6.55
N ILE A 38 -12.84 -0.99 7.12
CA ILE A 38 -13.28 -1.06 8.53
C ILE A 38 -12.08 -1.21 9.47
N THR A 39 -11.07 -2.02 9.11
CA THR A 39 -9.97 -2.38 10.02
C THR A 39 -8.81 -1.40 9.97
N ILE A 40 -8.56 -0.76 8.82
CA ILE A 40 -7.43 0.15 8.65
C ILE A 40 -7.95 1.59 8.67
N PRO A 41 -7.52 2.42 9.64
CA PRO A 41 -7.94 3.82 9.73
C PRO A 41 -7.64 4.57 8.44
N ILE A 42 -8.56 5.43 8.03
CA ILE A 42 -8.41 6.26 6.83
C ILE A 42 -7.21 7.22 6.93
N ASP A 43 -6.80 7.55 8.15
CA ASP A 43 -5.63 8.40 8.38
C ASP A 43 -4.33 7.66 8.05
N THR A 44 -4.22 6.36 8.31
CA THR A 44 -3.08 5.53 7.89
C THR A 44 -2.99 5.50 6.36
N PHE A 45 -4.12 5.36 5.68
CA PHE A 45 -4.20 5.42 4.22
C PHE A 45 -3.75 6.77 3.66
N LYS A 46 -4.21 7.90 4.24
CA LYS A 46 -3.81 9.24 3.82
C LYS A 46 -2.32 9.52 4.06
N GLN A 47 -1.72 8.84 5.02
CA GLN A 47 -0.30 8.99 5.38
C GLN A 47 0.59 7.95 4.69
N TRP A 48 0.08 7.23 3.69
CA TRP A 48 0.84 6.20 2.96
C TRP A 48 2.21 6.69 2.49
N ASN A 49 2.31 7.91 1.98
CA ASN A 49 3.56 8.52 1.51
C ASN A 49 4.22 9.46 2.52
N ASN A 50 3.77 9.48 3.78
CA ASN A 50 4.41 10.27 4.82
C ASN A 50 5.52 9.45 5.50
N PRO A 51 6.82 9.72 5.25
CA PRO A 51 7.91 8.94 5.84
C PRO A 51 7.90 8.96 7.37
N ASN A 52 7.44 10.06 7.99
CA ASN A 52 7.38 10.17 9.44
C ASN A 52 6.39 9.21 10.09
N HIS A 53 5.32 8.84 9.37
CA HIS A 53 4.35 7.86 9.85
C HIS A 53 4.96 6.44 9.94
N TRP A 54 5.82 6.11 8.99
CA TRP A 54 6.42 4.77 8.84
C TRP A 54 7.79 4.62 9.48
N ILE A 55 8.35 5.67 10.06
CA ILE A 55 9.74 5.67 10.54
C ILE A 55 10.00 4.64 11.64
N SER A 56 8.99 4.35 12.44
CA SER A 56 9.05 3.35 13.51
C SER A 56 8.93 1.91 13.01
N TYR A 57 8.67 1.68 11.74
CA TYR A 57 8.58 0.36 11.13
C TYR A 57 9.96 -0.10 10.60
N PRO A 58 10.21 -1.40 10.50
CA PRO A 58 11.47 -1.91 9.99
C PRO A 58 11.56 -1.72 8.47
N LYS A 59 12.79 -1.61 7.97
CA LYS A 59 13.05 -1.43 6.54
C LYS A 59 13.22 -2.77 5.85
N THR A 60 12.52 -3.01 4.72
CA THR A 60 12.65 -4.23 3.88
C THR A 60 12.60 -5.54 4.66
N SER A 61 11.69 -5.62 5.63
CA SER A 61 11.55 -6.81 6.47
C SER A 61 10.68 -7.86 5.81
N LEU A 62 11.07 -9.13 5.99
CA LEU A 62 10.31 -10.30 5.57
C LEU A 62 8.97 -10.40 6.33
N PRO A 63 7.98 -11.10 5.80
CA PRO A 63 6.80 -11.48 6.57
C PRO A 63 7.17 -12.30 7.81
N ALA A 64 6.57 -12.01 8.97
CA ALA A 64 6.90 -12.67 10.24
C ALA A 64 6.71 -14.21 10.22
N TRP A 65 5.72 -14.69 9.44
CA TRP A 65 5.46 -16.13 9.31
C TRP A 65 6.60 -16.91 8.65
N THR A 66 7.56 -16.24 7.99
CA THR A 66 8.75 -16.90 7.41
C THR A 66 9.61 -17.55 8.50
N ASN A 67 9.61 -17.04 9.73
CA ASN A 67 10.30 -17.62 10.87
C ASN A 67 9.81 -19.03 11.24
N TYR A 68 8.60 -19.42 10.83
CA TYR A 68 8.09 -20.78 11.01
C TYR A 68 8.64 -21.78 9.98
N LEU A 69 9.20 -21.26 8.87
CA LEU A 69 9.71 -22.07 7.76
C LEU A 69 11.25 -22.19 7.77
N THR A 70 11.94 -21.37 8.57
CA THR A 70 13.40 -21.37 8.69
C THR A 70 13.85 -22.03 9.97
N ALA A 71 15.01 -22.71 9.94
CA ALA A 71 15.60 -23.30 11.14
C ALA A 71 16.22 -22.21 12.04
N GLU A 72 16.75 -21.15 11.44
CA GLU A 72 17.32 -19.99 12.13
C GLU A 72 16.22 -18.97 12.41
N LYS A 73 16.18 -18.46 13.62
CA LYS A 73 15.22 -17.45 14.04
C LYS A 73 15.74 -16.06 13.65
N ILE A 74 15.07 -15.44 12.70
CA ILE A 74 15.35 -14.09 12.24
C ILE A 74 14.72 -13.07 13.21
N PRO A 75 15.39 -11.95 13.56
CA PRO A 75 14.86 -10.96 14.49
C PRO A 75 13.49 -10.41 14.06
N GLU A 76 12.54 -10.47 14.99
CA GLU A 76 11.25 -9.81 14.84
C GLU A 76 11.36 -8.33 15.23
N HIS A 77 10.54 -7.52 14.62
CA HIS A 77 10.43 -6.11 14.96
C HIS A 77 9.70 -5.95 16.30
N ILE A 78 10.34 -5.26 17.24
CA ILE A 78 9.84 -5.09 18.61
C ILE A 78 9.71 -3.59 18.92
N ILE A 79 8.55 -3.19 19.38
CA ILE A 79 8.29 -1.85 19.93
C ILE A 79 7.99 -1.99 21.43
N MET A 80 8.74 -1.30 22.25
CA MET A 80 8.57 -1.26 23.70
C MET A 80 8.16 0.15 24.13
N GLU A 81 6.95 0.30 24.64
CA GLU A 81 6.36 1.59 25.06
C GLU A 81 6.23 1.74 26.57
N ASN A 82 6.48 0.67 27.35
CA ASN A 82 6.32 0.68 28.81
C ASN A 82 7.68 0.42 29.49
N PRO A 83 8.55 1.43 29.67
CA PRO A 83 9.80 1.28 30.39
C PRO A 83 9.54 1.11 31.90
N ILE A 84 10.50 0.47 32.57
CA ILE A 84 10.58 0.56 34.03
C ILE A 84 11.15 1.94 34.36
N THR A 85 10.36 2.79 35.02
CA THR A 85 10.79 4.12 35.40
C THR A 85 11.37 4.10 36.81
N VAL A 86 12.58 4.62 36.97
CA VAL A 86 13.23 4.84 38.24
C VAL A 86 13.56 6.32 38.34
N SER A 87 13.01 6.99 39.34
CA SER A 87 13.30 8.41 39.63
C SER A 87 13.97 8.53 40.98
N GLN A 88 15.03 9.32 41.04
CA GLN A 88 15.73 9.67 42.27
C GLN A 88 15.85 11.19 42.34
N GLU A 89 15.32 11.77 43.42
CA GLU A 89 15.35 13.21 43.68
C GLU A 89 16.30 13.45 44.84
N ASP A 90 17.52 13.85 44.50
CA ASP A 90 18.55 14.38 45.43
C ASP A 90 19.06 15.71 44.84
N THR A 91 20.25 16.15 45.24
CA THR A 91 20.93 17.32 44.65
C THR A 91 21.05 17.22 43.13
N ILE A 92 21.06 16.01 42.59
CA ILE A 92 20.97 15.69 41.16
C ILE A 92 19.68 14.89 40.98
N SER A 93 18.70 15.47 40.26
CA SER A 93 17.50 14.76 39.83
C SER A 93 17.85 13.81 38.71
N VAL A 94 17.55 12.53 38.88
CA VAL A 94 17.78 11.50 37.83
C VAL A 94 16.47 10.81 37.49
N THR A 95 16.07 10.90 36.26
CA THR A 95 14.99 10.06 35.73
C THR A 95 15.59 9.02 34.76
N SER A 96 15.36 7.75 35.08
CA SER A 96 15.86 6.61 34.30
C SER A 96 14.71 5.81 33.73
N HIS A 97 14.73 5.57 32.44
CA HIS A 97 13.87 4.62 31.77
C HIS A 97 14.68 3.38 31.34
N GLN A 98 14.18 2.22 31.70
CA GLN A 98 14.85 0.94 31.50
C GLN A 98 14.00 0.03 30.62
N PHE A 99 14.58 -0.47 29.52
CA PHE A 99 13.95 -1.43 28.64
C PHE A 99 14.74 -2.73 28.67
N ASN A 100 14.07 -3.83 29.02
CA ASN A 100 14.68 -5.15 29.09
C ASN A 100 14.30 -5.95 27.84
N VAL A 101 15.30 -6.28 27.01
CA VAL A 101 15.14 -6.99 25.75
C VAL A 101 15.76 -8.39 25.88
N ASN A 102 14.94 -9.41 25.84
CA ASN A 102 15.43 -10.79 25.74
C ASN A 102 15.67 -11.15 24.27
N PHE A 103 16.93 -11.05 23.82
CA PHE A 103 17.32 -11.30 22.43
C PHE A 103 17.67 -12.77 22.23
N VAL A 104 16.81 -13.49 21.50
CA VAL A 104 16.89 -14.96 21.32
C VAL A 104 17.13 -15.38 19.86
N TYR A 105 17.35 -14.42 18.99
CA TYR A 105 17.46 -14.62 17.55
C TYR A 105 18.86 -15.08 17.12
N ASP A 106 18.94 -15.66 15.92
CA ASP A 106 20.20 -16.18 15.34
C ASP A 106 20.88 -15.17 14.40
N ASP A 107 20.25 -14.02 14.15
CA ASP A 107 20.72 -12.97 13.28
C ASP A 107 20.63 -11.60 13.98
N PHE A 108 21.33 -10.59 13.44
CA PHE A 108 21.39 -9.25 14.02
C PHE A 108 20.14 -8.42 13.68
N PRO A 109 19.72 -7.52 14.59
CA PRO A 109 18.67 -6.54 14.26
C PRO A 109 19.18 -5.55 13.20
N ASN A 110 18.25 -4.96 12.43
CA ASN A 110 18.61 -3.98 11.40
C ASN A 110 19.07 -2.64 11.98
N ASP A 111 18.36 -2.18 13.01
CA ASP A 111 18.59 -0.89 13.69
C ASP A 111 17.94 -0.91 15.08
N PHE A 112 18.20 0.14 15.86
CA PHE A 112 17.32 0.50 16.95
C PHE A 112 17.03 2.00 16.92
N ILE A 113 15.86 2.38 17.41
CA ILE A 113 15.43 3.77 17.52
C ILE A 113 14.99 3.99 18.96
N TYR A 114 15.51 5.03 19.59
CA TYR A 114 15.02 5.52 20.86
C TYR A 114 14.31 6.86 20.64
N GLU A 115 13.03 6.90 20.99
CA GLU A 115 12.17 8.08 20.87
C GLU A 115 11.64 8.43 22.25
N PHE A 116 11.70 9.72 22.63
CA PHE A 116 11.22 10.17 23.92
C PHE A 116 10.69 11.59 23.87
N THR A 117 9.78 11.85 24.80
CA THR A 117 9.26 13.17 25.09
C THR A 117 9.62 13.50 26.52
N THR A 118 10.29 14.62 26.74
CA THR A 118 10.71 15.07 28.07
C THR A 118 10.20 16.47 28.34
N GLU A 119 9.94 16.72 29.62
CA GLU A 119 9.63 18.04 30.16
C GLU A 119 10.75 18.45 31.08
N TYR A 120 11.41 19.59 30.83
CA TYR A 120 12.55 20.02 31.58
C TYR A 120 12.73 21.55 31.59
N SER A 121 13.52 22.05 32.55
CA SER A 121 14.13 23.39 32.58
C SER A 121 15.65 23.24 32.64
N GLY A 122 16.40 24.30 32.24
CA GLY A 122 17.86 24.24 32.18
C GLY A 122 18.40 23.52 30.98
N SER A 123 19.49 22.74 31.13
CA SER A 123 20.15 21.96 30.10
C SER A 123 20.56 20.59 30.63
N PRO A 124 19.59 19.68 30.86
CA PRO A 124 19.86 18.39 31.44
C PRO A 124 20.74 17.51 30.56
N LEU A 125 21.54 16.66 31.19
CA LEU A 125 22.39 15.68 30.49
C LEU A 125 21.61 14.41 30.23
N LEU A 126 21.50 14.07 28.93
CA LEU A 126 20.95 12.79 28.47
C LEU A 126 22.08 11.78 28.28
N GLN A 127 21.91 10.59 28.84
CA GLN A 127 22.81 9.45 28.61
C GLN A 127 22.01 8.22 28.18
N ILE A 128 22.41 7.63 27.06
CA ILE A 128 21.89 6.34 26.58
C ILE A 128 23.00 5.31 26.69
N SER A 129 22.74 4.24 27.44
CA SER A 129 23.68 3.13 27.60
C SER A 129 22.99 1.77 27.46
N ILE A 130 23.76 0.75 27.11
CA ILE A 130 23.29 -0.63 27.02
C ILE A 130 24.14 -1.49 27.92
N ILE A 131 23.51 -2.34 28.71
CA ILE A 131 24.17 -3.44 29.43
C ILE A 131 23.86 -4.71 28.63
N ARG A 132 24.91 -5.39 28.18
CA ARG A 132 24.85 -6.59 27.36
C ARG A 132 24.72 -7.85 28.24
N PRO A 133 24.39 -9.01 27.67
CA PRO A 133 24.34 -10.29 28.40
C PRO A 133 25.66 -10.67 29.08
N ASP A 134 26.81 -10.27 28.52
CA ASP A 134 28.16 -10.47 29.08
C ASP A 134 28.50 -9.48 30.21
N GLN A 135 27.52 -8.68 30.68
CA GLN A 135 27.64 -7.64 31.70
C GLN A 135 28.48 -6.44 31.28
N SER A 136 28.92 -6.35 30.03
CA SER A 136 29.60 -5.18 29.52
C SER A 136 28.61 -4.02 29.38
N LYS A 137 29.00 -2.83 29.86
CA LYS A 137 28.21 -1.59 29.73
C LYS A 137 28.81 -0.71 28.65
N ILE A 138 28.00 -0.35 27.67
CA ILE A 138 28.38 0.51 26.54
C ILE A 138 27.61 1.83 26.65
N LEU A 139 28.30 2.96 26.74
CA LEU A 139 27.71 4.29 26.67
C LEU A 139 27.56 4.68 25.19
N LEU A 140 26.34 4.68 24.66
CA LEU A 140 26.06 4.99 23.26
C LEU A 140 26.04 6.49 22.99
N LEU A 141 25.40 7.25 23.90
CA LEU A 141 25.24 8.69 23.75
C LEU A 141 25.39 9.37 25.11
N SER A 142 26.06 10.51 25.12
CA SER A 142 26.06 11.44 26.23
C SER A 142 26.03 12.85 25.64
N THR A 143 24.91 13.56 25.80
CA THR A 143 24.68 14.89 25.25
C THR A 143 23.80 15.72 26.18
N SER A 144 24.02 17.04 26.22
CA SER A 144 23.10 17.94 26.89
C SER A 144 21.97 18.34 25.99
N LEU A 145 20.74 18.36 26.51
CA LEU A 145 19.58 18.87 25.79
C LEU A 145 19.69 20.41 25.66
N PRO A 146 19.00 20.99 24.64
CA PRO A 146 19.01 22.45 24.44
C PRO A 146 18.58 23.21 25.71
N TYR A 147 19.25 24.33 26.00
CA TYR A 147 18.90 25.14 27.18
C TYR A 147 17.49 25.74 27.07
N SER A 148 16.72 25.67 28.16
CA SER A 148 15.42 26.31 28.30
C SER A 148 15.27 27.01 29.67
N GLU A 149 14.96 28.29 29.67
CA GLU A 149 14.74 29.05 30.94
C GLU A 149 13.47 28.61 31.69
N THR A 150 12.47 28.17 30.97
CA THR A 150 11.18 27.71 31.51
C THR A 150 10.98 26.23 31.24
N ILE A 151 10.06 25.63 31.97
CA ILE A 151 9.67 24.24 31.71
C ILE A 151 9.16 24.15 30.28
N ASN A 152 9.81 23.35 29.45
CA ASN A 152 9.51 23.13 28.06
C ASN A 152 9.39 21.62 27.73
N VAL A 153 8.48 21.30 26.83
CA VAL A 153 8.34 19.93 26.32
C VAL A 153 9.22 19.78 25.09
N HIS A 154 10.12 18.81 25.13
CA HIS A 154 11.05 18.50 24.06
C HIS A 154 10.85 17.06 23.60
N HIS A 155 10.73 16.89 22.28
CA HIS A 155 10.61 15.58 21.64
C HIS A 155 11.85 15.34 20.79
N GLU A 156 12.51 14.21 21.00
CA GLU A 156 13.70 13.86 20.26
C GLU A 156 13.75 12.36 19.94
N ARG A 157 14.53 12.03 18.92
CA ARG A 157 14.65 10.68 18.40
C ARG A 157 16.11 10.41 18.01
N PHE A 158 16.65 9.30 18.51
CA PHE A 158 18.00 8.83 18.21
C PHE A 158 17.96 7.50 17.46
N PHE A 159 18.81 7.41 16.45
CA PHE A 159 18.93 6.20 15.64
C PHE A 159 20.28 5.51 15.91
N SER A 160 20.29 4.18 15.87
CA SER A 160 21.54 3.40 15.90
C SER A 160 22.49 3.81 14.77
N ALA A 161 21.95 4.30 13.67
CA ALA A 161 22.67 4.80 12.51
C ALA A 161 23.38 6.14 12.72
N ASP A 162 23.09 6.86 13.82
CA ASP A 162 23.71 8.16 14.10
C ASP A 162 25.24 8.03 14.30
N ASN A 163 25.98 8.89 13.62
CA ASN A 163 27.44 8.82 13.60
C ASN A 163 28.08 8.82 14.99
N ILE A 164 27.48 9.56 15.96
CA ILE A 164 27.97 9.64 17.33
C ILE A 164 27.79 8.31 18.04
N ILE A 165 26.61 7.70 17.89
CA ILE A 165 26.27 6.41 18.50
C ILE A 165 27.14 5.30 17.94
N LYS A 166 27.28 5.22 16.62
CA LYS A 166 28.17 4.27 15.95
C LYS A 166 29.61 4.39 16.43
N LYS A 167 30.16 5.60 16.41
CA LYS A 167 31.51 5.85 16.83
C LYS A 167 31.76 5.48 18.30
N ASN A 168 30.83 5.83 19.19
CA ASN A 168 30.95 5.51 20.61
C ASN A 168 30.90 3.99 20.85
N ALA A 169 29.97 3.28 20.18
CA ALA A 169 29.91 1.84 20.24
C ALA A 169 31.21 1.19 19.74
N GLN A 170 31.71 1.61 18.61
CA GLN A 170 32.96 1.09 18.04
C GLN A 170 34.18 1.32 18.98
N ILE A 171 34.35 2.53 19.53
CA ILE A 171 35.49 2.86 20.40
C ILE A 171 35.41 2.03 21.71
N GLN A 172 34.24 1.83 22.28
CA GLN A 172 34.15 1.10 23.55
C GLN A 172 34.27 -0.40 23.36
N LEU A 173 33.73 -0.96 22.28
CA LEU A 173 33.82 -2.38 21.96
C LEU A 173 35.22 -2.74 21.45
N ALA A 174 35.90 -1.87 20.71
CA ALA A 174 37.31 -2.08 20.33
C ALA A 174 38.25 -2.18 21.55
N LYS A 175 37.90 -1.60 22.71
CA LYS A 175 38.64 -1.77 23.97
C LYS A 175 38.36 -3.15 24.60
N ILE A 176 37.23 -3.76 24.33
CA ILE A 176 36.83 -5.05 24.85
C ILE A 176 37.33 -6.17 23.93
N ASN A 177 37.32 -5.94 22.61
CA ASN A 177 37.72 -6.92 21.61
C ASN A 177 38.46 -6.27 20.41
N SER A 178 39.74 -6.60 20.23
CA SER A 178 40.60 -6.03 19.17
C SER A 178 40.32 -6.60 17.76
N GLU A 179 39.54 -7.68 17.63
CA GLU A 179 39.30 -8.35 16.34
C GLU A 179 38.00 -7.94 15.64
N SER A 180 37.19 -7.08 16.27
CA SER A 180 35.88 -6.64 15.74
C SER A 180 35.99 -5.63 14.57
N TYR A 181 37.12 -5.55 13.87
CA TYR A 181 37.28 -4.72 12.69
C TYR A 181 36.54 -5.31 11.49
N GLY A 182 35.43 -4.76 11.14
CA GLY A 182 34.67 -5.13 9.91
C GLY A 182 33.17 -5.38 10.10
N ILE A 183 32.70 -5.44 11.33
CA ILE A 183 31.25 -5.56 11.63
C ILE A 183 30.61 -4.18 11.54
N LEU A 184 29.40 -4.08 10.95
CA LEU A 184 28.65 -2.83 10.86
C LEU A 184 28.34 -2.30 12.26
N GLY A 185 28.29 -0.97 12.41
CA GLY A 185 28.22 -0.33 13.75
C GLY A 185 27.02 -0.75 14.60
N GLU A 186 25.90 -1.13 13.99
CA GLU A 186 24.72 -1.65 14.68
C GLU A 186 24.90 -3.10 15.16
N GLU A 187 25.54 -3.92 14.33
CA GLU A 187 25.78 -5.34 14.62
C GLU A 187 26.76 -5.52 15.77
N ILE A 188 27.76 -4.64 15.90
CA ILE A 188 28.78 -4.67 16.96
C ILE A 188 28.15 -4.75 18.37
N ILE A 189 27.02 -4.06 18.61
CA ILE A 189 26.34 -4.05 19.92
C ILE A 189 25.81 -5.45 20.27
N PHE A 190 25.37 -6.20 19.27
CA PHE A 190 24.76 -7.52 19.42
C PHE A 190 25.71 -8.69 19.09
N ALA A 191 26.98 -8.41 18.74
CA ALA A 191 27.97 -9.43 18.45
C ALA A 191 28.72 -9.87 19.71
N ASP A 192 29.09 -11.15 19.79
CA ASP A 192 30.08 -11.66 20.73
C ASP A 192 31.52 -11.38 20.24
N ASN A 193 32.53 -11.94 20.93
CA ASN A 193 33.93 -11.75 20.59
C ASN A 193 34.35 -12.42 19.27
N ASP A 194 33.61 -13.42 18.83
CA ASP A 194 33.88 -14.18 17.62
C ASP A 194 33.05 -13.68 16.42
N GLY A 195 32.27 -12.60 16.61
CA GLY A 195 31.42 -12.01 15.58
C GLY A 195 30.07 -12.72 15.40
N HIS A 196 29.72 -13.67 16.26
CA HIS A 196 28.41 -14.29 16.28
C HIS A 196 27.41 -13.46 17.11
N VAL A 197 26.12 -13.77 16.93
CA VAL A 197 25.07 -13.08 17.70
C VAL A 197 25.16 -13.44 19.18
N LEU A 198 25.30 -12.44 20.03
CA LEU A 198 25.28 -12.60 21.49
C LEU A 198 23.84 -12.64 21.97
N LYS A 199 23.34 -13.83 22.30
CA LYS A 199 21.97 -14.02 22.81
C LYS A 199 21.89 -13.76 24.31
N GLY A 200 20.76 -13.26 24.77
CA GLY A 200 20.48 -13.05 26.18
C GLY A 200 19.74 -11.74 26.47
N ASN A 201 19.79 -11.33 27.73
CA ASN A 201 19.09 -10.15 28.18
C ASN A 201 19.95 -8.89 27.98
N TYR A 202 19.45 -7.98 27.19
CA TYR A 202 19.98 -6.62 27.01
C TYR A 202 19.16 -5.65 27.84
N LEU A 203 19.83 -4.76 28.58
CA LEU A 203 19.17 -3.70 29.30
C LEU A 203 19.55 -2.35 28.69
N PHE A 204 18.61 -1.72 28.00
CA PHE A 204 18.75 -0.35 27.50
C PHE A 204 18.38 0.61 28.62
N LEU A 205 19.32 1.49 28.95
CA LEU A 205 19.18 2.49 29.99
C LEU A 205 19.21 3.87 29.36
N VAL A 206 18.21 4.67 29.67
CA VAL A 206 18.15 6.07 29.29
C VAL A 206 17.99 6.90 30.53
N ASN A 207 19.02 7.67 30.83
CA ASN A 207 19.10 8.51 32.04
C ASN A 207 19.08 9.98 31.64
N LEU A 208 18.25 10.73 32.29
CA LEU A 208 18.19 12.20 32.21
C LEU A 208 18.61 12.79 33.55
N TYR A 209 19.68 13.56 33.58
CA TYR A 209 20.27 14.16 34.74
C TYR A 209 20.02 15.68 34.76
N GLY A 210 19.40 16.22 35.78
CA GLY A 210 19.24 17.65 36.04
C GLY A 210 19.92 18.03 37.36
N VAL A 211 20.69 19.12 37.34
CA VAL A 211 21.32 19.68 38.55
C VAL A 211 20.54 20.90 38.96
N GLU A 212 19.77 20.77 40.06
CA GLU A 212 18.84 21.81 40.51
C GLU A 212 17.78 22.21 39.48
N GLU A 213 17.50 21.32 38.55
CA GLU A 213 16.61 21.50 37.38
C GLU A 213 15.44 20.54 37.47
N TYR A 214 14.30 20.99 36.94
CA TYR A 214 13.16 20.09 36.74
C TYR A 214 13.40 19.20 35.55
N VAL A 215 13.36 17.89 35.75
CA VAL A 215 13.52 16.90 34.67
C VAL A 215 12.51 15.75 34.81
N LYS A 216 11.76 15.48 33.75
CA LYS A 216 10.82 14.39 33.70
C LYS A 216 10.75 13.82 32.27
N ILE A 217 10.81 12.52 32.14
CA ILE A 217 10.50 11.85 30.90
C ILE A 217 9.01 11.53 30.88
N LEU A 218 8.25 12.14 29.96
CA LEU A 218 6.79 11.97 29.86
C LEU A 218 6.43 10.67 29.18
N ASP A 219 7.12 10.39 28.07
CA ASP A 219 6.92 9.20 27.26
C ASP A 219 8.24 8.79 26.64
N SER A 220 8.43 7.50 26.48
CA SER A 220 9.58 6.98 25.77
C SER A 220 9.27 5.61 25.18
N LYS A 221 9.82 5.36 24.00
CA LYS A 221 9.77 4.04 23.38
C LYS A 221 11.12 3.63 22.79
N LEU A 222 11.41 2.36 22.95
CA LEU A 222 12.52 1.69 22.31
C LEU A 222 11.97 0.82 21.17
N ILE A 223 12.48 1.04 19.96
CA ILE A 223 12.16 0.25 18.79
C ILE A 223 13.39 -0.54 18.41
N LEU A 224 13.28 -1.86 18.36
CA LEU A 224 14.31 -2.73 17.81
C LEU A 224 13.89 -3.17 16.41
N GLY A 225 14.58 -2.67 15.40
CA GLY A 225 14.29 -2.93 14.01
C GLY A 225 14.59 -4.37 13.64
N GLY A 226 13.54 -5.15 13.44
CA GLY A 226 13.65 -6.54 13.02
C GLY A 226 13.83 -6.71 11.51
N LYS A 227 14.25 -7.91 11.13
CA LYS A 227 14.31 -8.36 9.73
C LYS A 227 13.01 -9.04 9.30
N THR A 228 12.10 -9.28 10.25
CA THR A 228 10.74 -9.79 9.98
C THR A 228 9.69 -8.90 10.63
N PHE A 229 8.54 -8.72 9.92
CA PHE A 229 7.45 -7.86 10.38
C PHE A 229 6.12 -8.25 9.73
N GLY A 230 5.05 -8.28 10.53
CA GLY A 230 3.67 -8.39 10.07
C GLY A 230 3.37 -9.58 9.15
N ILE A 231 2.25 -9.50 8.43
CA ILE A 231 1.79 -10.59 7.55
C ILE A 231 2.51 -10.55 6.20
N MET A 232 2.81 -9.36 5.68
CA MET A 232 3.36 -9.17 4.33
C MET A 232 4.75 -8.52 4.31
N GLY A 233 5.34 -8.26 5.48
CA GLY A 233 6.60 -7.53 5.56
C GLY A 233 6.49 -6.05 5.22
N THR A 234 7.64 -5.42 5.01
CA THR A 234 7.74 -3.99 4.69
C THR A 234 8.55 -3.73 3.43
N ASP A 235 8.40 -2.52 2.89
CA ASP A 235 9.16 -2.04 1.75
C ASP A 235 10.40 -1.20 2.14
N GLU A 236 11.05 -0.61 1.13
CA GLU A 236 12.22 0.28 1.32
C GLU A 236 11.87 1.57 2.07
N LEU A 237 10.62 2.02 2.01
CA LEU A 237 10.10 3.19 2.71
C LEU A 237 9.51 2.83 4.08
N ARG A 238 9.77 1.62 4.58
CA ARG A 238 9.27 1.08 5.86
C ARG A 238 7.76 0.89 5.92
N ARG A 239 7.02 1.01 4.78
CA ARG A 239 5.57 0.90 4.75
C ARG A 239 5.14 -0.56 4.92
N ASP A 240 4.11 -0.80 5.72
CA ASP A 240 3.50 -2.12 5.86
C ASP A 240 2.79 -2.52 4.56
N LEU A 241 3.33 -3.53 3.88
CA LEU A 241 2.79 -4.00 2.60
C LEU A 241 1.40 -4.63 2.72
N ALA A 242 1.03 -5.15 3.90
CA ALA A 242 -0.33 -5.65 4.13
C ALA A 242 -1.36 -4.51 4.07
N VAL A 243 -1.02 -3.36 4.65
CA VAL A 243 -1.85 -2.15 4.58
C VAL A 243 -2.03 -1.71 3.12
N GLY A 244 -0.92 -1.62 2.37
CA GLY A 244 -0.97 -1.23 0.97
C GLY A 244 -1.76 -2.20 0.10
N LEU A 245 -1.55 -3.51 0.25
CA LEU A 245 -2.25 -4.55 -0.51
C LEU A 245 -3.75 -4.55 -0.23
N LEU A 246 -4.14 -4.42 1.05
CA LEU A 246 -5.55 -4.39 1.45
C LEU A 246 -6.26 -3.13 0.92
N TRP A 247 -5.65 -1.94 1.06
CA TRP A 247 -6.21 -0.70 0.52
C TRP A 247 -6.16 -0.63 -1.01
N GLY A 248 -5.25 -1.35 -1.65
CA GLY A 248 -5.26 -1.55 -3.11
C GLY A 248 -6.54 -2.19 -3.63
N THR A 249 -7.20 -3.04 -2.82
CA THR A 249 -8.43 -3.75 -3.22
C THR A 249 -9.62 -2.81 -3.49
N PRO A 250 -10.05 -1.93 -2.55
CA PRO A 250 -11.14 -0.98 -2.84
C PRO A 250 -10.79 -0.01 -3.97
N LEU A 251 -9.52 0.38 -4.10
CA LEU A 251 -9.06 1.24 -5.20
C LEU A 251 -9.19 0.53 -6.55
N ALA A 252 -8.73 -0.71 -6.66
CA ALA A 252 -8.85 -1.52 -7.88
C ALA A 252 -10.31 -1.72 -8.27
N LEU A 253 -11.19 -2.05 -7.31
CA LEU A 253 -12.63 -2.17 -7.55
C LEU A 253 -13.26 -0.85 -7.99
N PHE A 254 -12.89 0.27 -7.34
CA PHE A 254 -13.37 1.60 -7.73
C PHE A 254 -13.01 1.92 -9.18
N ILE A 255 -11.74 1.74 -9.56
CA ILE A 255 -11.28 2.00 -10.92
C ILE A 255 -11.95 1.05 -11.90
N GLY A 256 -11.88 -0.25 -11.63
CA GLY A 256 -12.43 -1.28 -12.52
C GLY A 256 -13.91 -1.09 -12.79
N ILE A 257 -14.72 -0.92 -11.74
CA ILE A 257 -16.17 -0.75 -11.87
C ILE A 257 -16.51 0.58 -12.55
N THR A 258 -15.86 1.68 -12.14
CA THR A 258 -16.16 3.01 -12.71
C THR A 258 -15.84 3.05 -14.20
N VAL A 259 -14.67 2.55 -14.59
CA VAL A 259 -14.26 2.51 -16.01
C VAL A 259 -15.16 1.55 -16.79
N ALA A 260 -15.40 0.35 -16.29
CA ALA A 260 -16.21 -0.64 -17.00
C ALA A 260 -17.65 -0.18 -17.21
N VAL A 261 -18.33 0.23 -16.13
CA VAL A 261 -19.72 0.67 -16.20
C VAL A 261 -19.84 1.95 -17.05
N GLY A 262 -18.97 2.92 -16.82
CA GLY A 262 -18.97 4.18 -17.55
C GLY A 262 -18.74 3.99 -19.04
N SER A 263 -17.70 3.24 -19.43
CA SER A 263 -17.38 2.98 -20.85
C SER A 263 -18.45 2.15 -21.56
N VAL A 264 -19.02 1.14 -20.88
CA VAL A 264 -20.08 0.30 -21.47
C VAL A 264 -21.36 1.09 -21.68
N ILE A 265 -21.78 1.91 -20.71
CA ILE A 265 -22.96 2.77 -20.83
C ILE A 265 -22.76 3.81 -21.95
N MET A 266 -21.61 4.48 -21.98
CA MET A 266 -21.28 5.46 -23.03
C MET A 266 -21.28 4.80 -24.41
N GLY A 267 -20.58 3.68 -24.57
CA GLY A 267 -20.51 2.95 -25.81
C GLY A 267 -21.86 2.39 -26.28
N LEU A 268 -22.65 1.87 -25.34
CA LEU A 268 -24.01 1.37 -25.61
C LEU A 268 -24.91 2.49 -26.16
N ILE A 269 -25.04 3.58 -25.42
CA ILE A 269 -25.91 4.70 -25.82
C ILE A 269 -25.46 5.31 -27.15
N TYR A 270 -24.16 5.56 -27.28
CA TYR A 270 -23.57 6.12 -28.49
C TYR A 270 -23.79 5.22 -29.71
N GLY A 271 -23.44 3.94 -29.60
CA GLY A 271 -23.57 2.97 -30.70
C GLY A 271 -25.01 2.71 -31.09
N VAL A 272 -25.90 2.54 -30.12
CA VAL A 272 -27.34 2.34 -30.36
C VAL A 272 -27.95 3.56 -31.03
N TYR A 273 -27.61 4.76 -30.59
CA TYR A 273 -28.09 5.99 -31.21
C TYR A 273 -27.62 6.14 -32.66
N ALA A 274 -26.35 5.92 -32.94
CA ALA A 274 -25.79 5.94 -34.28
C ALA A 274 -26.49 4.91 -35.21
N GLY A 275 -26.56 3.66 -34.80
CA GLY A 275 -27.17 2.58 -35.56
C GLY A 275 -28.68 2.78 -35.80
N PHE A 276 -29.42 3.31 -34.80
CA PHE A 276 -30.84 3.56 -34.96
C PHE A 276 -31.14 4.72 -35.88
N LYS A 277 -30.44 5.86 -35.76
CA LYS A 277 -30.61 7.03 -36.66
C LYS A 277 -30.18 6.72 -38.10
N GLY A 278 -29.04 6.07 -38.23
CA GLY A 278 -28.49 5.72 -39.56
C GLY A 278 -28.11 6.93 -40.40
N LYS A 279 -27.84 6.67 -41.70
CA LYS A 279 -27.51 7.69 -42.70
C LYS A 279 -26.35 8.62 -42.23
N LYS A 280 -26.45 9.93 -42.55
CA LYS A 280 -25.42 10.93 -42.20
C LYS A 280 -25.07 11.01 -40.74
N THR A 281 -26.02 10.76 -39.82
CA THR A 281 -25.78 10.79 -38.36
C THR A 281 -24.88 9.61 -37.97
N ASP A 282 -25.15 8.45 -38.49
CA ASP A 282 -24.33 7.26 -38.26
C ASP A 282 -22.92 7.45 -38.80
N ASP A 283 -22.79 7.92 -40.04
CA ASP A 283 -21.49 8.19 -40.66
C ASP A 283 -20.66 9.21 -39.86
N ALA A 284 -21.27 10.30 -39.41
CA ALA A 284 -20.58 11.34 -38.65
C ALA A 284 -20.11 10.81 -37.26
N LEU A 285 -20.98 10.10 -36.53
CA LEU A 285 -20.65 9.54 -35.24
C LEU A 285 -19.58 8.44 -35.35
N MET A 286 -19.68 7.57 -36.36
CA MET A 286 -18.67 6.53 -36.53
C MET A 286 -17.32 7.08 -36.99
N ARG A 287 -17.28 8.13 -37.80
CA ARG A 287 -16.01 8.82 -38.14
C ARG A 287 -15.35 9.41 -36.87
N PHE A 288 -16.12 10.03 -35.99
CA PHE A 288 -15.58 10.53 -34.72
C PHE A 288 -15.05 9.36 -33.83
N ASN A 289 -15.81 8.27 -33.75
CA ASN A 289 -15.39 7.05 -33.07
C ASN A 289 -14.09 6.49 -33.67
N ASP A 290 -13.97 6.48 -34.99
CA ASP A 290 -12.78 5.98 -35.68
C ASP A 290 -11.55 6.87 -35.45
N VAL A 291 -11.73 8.18 -35.33
CA VAL A 291 -10.63 9.10 -34.95
C VAL A 291 -10.09 8.74 -33.56
N ILE A 292 -10.96 8.54 -32.57
CA ILE A 292 -10.52 8.15 -31.22
C ILE A 292 -9.86 6.76 -31.25
N TYR A 293 -10.44 5.81 -31.99
CA TYR A 293 -9.91 4.47 -32.12
C TYR A 293 -8.53 4.42 -32.78
N ALA A 294 -8.24 5.35 -33.69
CA ALA A 294 -6.95 5.42 -34.37
C ALA A 294 -5.84 6.03 -33.50
N LEU A 295 -6.19 6.72 -32.41
CA LEU A 295 -5.19 7.25 -31.49
C LEU A 295 -4.51 6.10 -30.72
N PRO A 296 -3.17 6.07 -30.68
CA PRO A 296 -2.46 5.08 -29.88
C PRO A 296 -2.64 5.40 -28.40
N ALA A 297 -3.56 4.66 -27.73
CA ALA A 297 -4.01 4.98 -26.37
C ALA A 297 -2.85 5.09 -25.36
N LEU A 298 -1.90 4.15 -25.35
CA LEU A 298 -0.78 4.17 -24.39
C LEU A 298 0.13 5.39 -24.56
N PRO A 299 0.69 5.71 -25.74
CA PRO A 299 1.48 6.92 -25.92
C PRO A 299 0.71 8.20 -25.56
N PHE A 300 -0.57 8.27 -25.87
CA PHE A 300 -1.41 9.43 -25.53
C PHE A 300 -1.59 9.56 -24.01
N LEU A 301 -1.84 8.45 -23.30
CA LEU A 301 -1.95 8.43 -21.84
C LEU A 301 -0.63 8.83 -21.16
N ILE A 302 0.52 8.38 -21.69
CA ILE A 302 1.85 8.77 -21.18
C ILE A 302 2.03 10.30 -21.27
N ILE A 303 1.76 10.86 -22.44
CA ILE A 303 1.89 12.31 -22.65
C ILE A 303 0.98 13.09 -21.69
N LEU A 304 -0.26 12.67 -21.52
CA LEU A 304 -1.21 13.34 -20.63
C LEU A 304 -0.80 13.25 -19.15
N ALA A 305 -0.36 12.08 -18.69
CA ALA A 305 0.10 11.89 -17.31
C ALA A 305 1.31 12.80 -17.00
N VAL A 306 2.25 12.90 -17.93
CA VAL A 306 3.45 13.74 -17.75
C VAL A 306 3.13 15.25 -17.83
N THR A 307 2.13 15.64 -18.64
CA THR A 307 1.86 17.08 -18.89
C THR A 307 0.86 17.68 -17.91
N ILE A 308 -0.09 16.91 -17.38
CA ILE A 308 -1.16 17.44 -16.53
C ILE A 308 -0.88 17.13 -15.06
N SER A 309 -0.97 15.90 -14.65
CA SER A 309 -0.56 15.38 -13.34
C SER A 309 -0.82 13.87 -13.24
N ASN A 310 -0.15 13.22 -12.28
CA ASN A 310 -0.38 11.85 -11.94
C ASN A 310 -1.52 11.77 -10.91
N SER A 311 -2.78 11.80 -11.36
CA SER A 311 -3.96 11.70 -10.51
C SER A 311 -4.80 10.48 -10.90
N ILE A 312 -5.23 9.71 -9.90
CA ILE A 312 -6.11 8.54 -10.09
C ILE A 312 -7.41 8.92 -10.82
N PHE A 313 -7.97 10.10 -10.53
CA PHE A 313 -9.21 10.57 -11.17
C PHE A 313 -9.00 10.92 -12.64
N LEU A 314 -7.86 11.53 -12.98
CA LEU A 314 -7.50 11.81 -14.37
C LEU A 314 -7.26 10.51 -15.13
N MET A 315 -6.57 9.54 -14.52
CA MET A 315 -6.35 8.24 -15.14
C MET A 315 -7.67 7.50 -15.42
N VAL A 316 -8.61 7.49 -14.48
CA VAL A 316 -9.96 6.95 -14.68
C VAL A 316 -10.66 7.67 -15.84
N GLY A 317 -10.59 9.01 -15.88
CA GLY A 317 -11.15 9.79 -16.98
C GLY A 317 -10.57 9.43 -18.35
N PHE A 318 -9.26 9.25 -18.42
CA PHE A 318 -8.59 8.84 -19.66
C PHE A 318 -8.95 7.41 -20.08
N LEU A 319 -8.99 6.48 -19.16
CA LEU A 319 -9.45 5.13 -19.44
C LEU A 319 -10.88 5.12 -19.98
N LEU A 320 -11.76 5.97 -19.43
CA LEU A 320 -13.12 6.14 -19.94
C LEU A 320 -13.15 6.64 -21.38
N ILE A 321 -12.31 7.61 -21.74
CA ILE A 321 -12.27 8.20 -23.09
C ILE A 321 -11.92 7.13 -24.16
N PHE A 322 -11.07 6.16 -23.85
CA PHE A 322 -10.63 5.16 -24.82
C PHE A 322 -11.44 3.86 -24.77
N SER A 323 -11.96 3.46 -23.60
CA SER A 323 -12.56 2.13 -23.42
C SER A 323 -13.95 1.96 -24.04
N TRP A 324 -14.71 3.04 -24.26
CA TRP A 324 -16.08 2.98 -24.81
C TRP A 324 -16.13 2.72 -26.33
N VAL A 325 -15.05 3.00 -27.05
CA VAL A 325 -15.00 3.09 -28.52
C VAL A 325 -15.33 1.74 -29.20
N GLY A 326 -14.72 0.66 -28.70
CA GLY A 326 -15.00 -0.70 -29.20
C GLY A 326 -16.43 -1.14 -28.94
N ILE A 327 -16.94 -0.83 -27.75
CA ILE A 327 -18.31 -1.16 -27.32
C ILE A 327 -19.33 -0.45 -28.20
N ALA A 328 -19.07 0.81 -28.58
CA ALA A 328 -19.93 1.57 -29.48
C ALA A 328 -20.09 0.90 -30.86
N LYS A 329 -19.02 0.37 -31.42
CA LYS A 329 -19.05 -0.33 -32.72
C LYS A 329 -19.92 -1.58 -32.66
N VAL A 330 -19.78 -2.39 -31.62
CA VAL A 330 -20.57 -3.61 -31.44
C VAL A 330 -22.04 -3.26 -31.19
N SER A 331 -22.30 -2.33 -30.27
CA SER A 331 -23.66 -1.87 -29.95
C SER A 331 -24.38 -1.30 -31.18
N ARG A 332 -23.66 -0.55 -32.03
CA ARG A 332 -24.19 -0.07 -33.31
C ARG A 332 -24.60 -1.21 -34.21
N SER A 333 -23.74 -2.21 -34.39
CA SER A 333 -24.03 -3.37 -35.25
C SER A 333 -25.29 -4.11 -34.77
N MET A 334 -25.41 -4.34 -33.45
CA MET A 334 -26.59 -4.97 -32.91
C MET A 334 -27.85 -4.10 -33.06
N ALA A 335 -27.74 -2.79 -32.87
CA ALA A 335 -28.86 -1.86 -33.06
C ALA A 335 -29.34 -1.82 -34.49
N LEU A 336 -28.45 -1.91 -35.50
CA LEU A 336 -28.82 -2.02 -36.92
C LEU A 336 -29.63 -3.29 -37.21
N GLN A 337 -29.31 -4.41 -36.58
CA GLN A 337 -30.06 -5.65 -36.71
C GLN A 337 -31.43 -5.62 -36.04
N ILE A 338 -31.50 -5.00 -34.84
CA ILE A 338 -32.74 -4.95 -34.04
C ILE A 338 -33.74 -3.96 -34.64
N LYS A 339 -33.27 -2.85 -35.24
CA LYS A 339 -34.18 -1.81 -35.75
C LYS A 339 -35.03 -2.29 -36.95
N THR A 340 -34.64 -3.36 -37.62
CA THR A 340 -35.37 -3.97 -38.75
C THR A 340 -36.37 -5.05 -38.28
N ARG A 341 -36.48 -5.30 -36.99
CA ARG A 341 -37.44 -6.26 -36.46
C ARG A 341 -38.87 -5.71 -36.53
N GLN A 342 -39.83 -6.60 -36.88
CA GLN A 342 -41.25 -6.25 -37.09
C GLN A 342 -41.85 -5.46 -35.93
N TYR A 343 -41.56 -5.81 -34.69
CA TYR A 343 -42.10 -5.10 -33.51
C TYR A 343 -41.56 -3.67 -33.36
N VAL A 344 -40.34 -3.39 -33.84
CA VAL A 344 -39.76 -2.05 -33.86
C VAL A 344 -40.42 -1.20 -34.94
N GLU A 345 -40.65 -1.78 -36.11
CA GLU A 345 -41.36 -1.14 -37.23
C GLU A 345 -42.82 -0.85 -36.85
N ALA A 346 -43.52 -1.79 -36.26
CA ALA A 346 -44.86 -1.58 -35.73
C ALA A 346 -44.92 -0.41 -34.73
N SER A 347 -43.91 -0.33 -33.82
CA SER A 347 -43.82 0.76 -32.83
C SER A 347 -43.65 2.14 -33.51
N LYS A 348 -42.89 2.20 -34.62
CA LYS A 348 -42.73 3.43 -35.44
C LYS A 348 -44.06 3.83 -36.11
N VAL A 349 -44.76 2.85 -36.70
CA VAL A 349 -46.05 3.08 -37.37
C VAL A 349 -47.11 3.59 -36.32
N MET A 350 -47.04 3.08 -35.10
CA MET A 350 -47.89 3.56 -33.99
C MET A 350 -47.50 4.94 -33.45
N GLY A 351 -46.52 5.64 -34.08
CA GLY A 351 -46.15 7.00 -33.71
C GLY A 351 -45.29 7.12 -32.43
N GLN A 352 -44.65 6.06 -31.96
CA GLN A 352 -43.73 6.17 -30.82
C GLN A 352 -42.51 7.02 -31.16
N THR A 353 -42.09 7.84 -30.19
CA THR A 353 -40.89 8.66 -30.32
C THR A 353 -39.63 7.80 -30.41
N ASN A 354 -38.59 8.29 -31.12
CA ASN A 354 -37.32 7.58 -31.30
C ASN A 354 -36.66 7.20 -29.95
N SER A 355 -36.67 8.10 -28.99
CA SER A 355 -36.13 7.82 -27.64
C SER A 355 -36.87 6.68 -26.95
N LYS A 356 -38.23 6.66 -27.04
CA LYS A 356 -39.02 5.58 -26.46
C LYS A 356 -38.71 4.24 -27.13
N ILE A 357 -38.50 4.21 -28.44
CA ILE A 357 -38.12 3.00 -29.17
C ILE A 357 -36.73 2.52 -28.74
N ILE A 358 -35.77 3.42 -28.64
CA ILE A 358 -34.38 3.08 -28.23
C ILE A 358 -34.40 2.48 -26.81
N PHE A 359 -34.97 3.20 -25.83
CA PHE A 359 -34.89 2.78 -24.43
C PHE A 359 -35.85 1.64 -24.06
N LYS A 360 -37.00 1.50 -24.73
CA LYS A 360 -37.99 0.47 -24.40
C LYS A 360 -37.86 -0.79 -25.23
N HIS A 361 -37.36 -0.69 -26.46
CA HIS A 361 -37.37 -1.81 -27.40
C HIS A 361 -35.97 -2.26 -27.85
N ILE A 362 -34.98 -1.36 -27.99
CA ILE A 362 -33.65 -1.72 -28.47
C ILE A 362 -32.70 -2.01 -27.32
N ILE A 363 -32.47 -1.06 -26.41
CA ILE A 363 -31.51 -1.24 -25.29
C ILE A 363 -31.82 -2.49 -24.45
N PRO A 364 -33.07 -2.82 -24.09
CA PRO A 364 -33.35 -4.04 -23.32
C PRO A 364 -32.92 -5.33 -24.01
N GLN A 365 -32.88 -5.36 -25.34
CA GLN A 365 -32.39 -6.52 -26.11
C GLN A 365 -30.86 -6.65 -26.04
N LEU A 366 -30.15 -5.55 -25.76
CA LEU A 366 -28.70 -5.53 -25.63
C LEU A 366 -28.23 -5.76 -24.18
N LEU A 367 -29.11 -5.82 -23.21
CA LEU A 367 -28.72 -6.02 -21.80
C LEU A 367 -27.83 -7.25 -21.57
N PRO A 368 -28.07 -8.43 -22.17
CA PRO A 368 -27.16 -9.55 -22.01
C PRO A 368 -25.74 -9.24 -22.47
N TYR A 369 -25.60 -8.58 -23.61
CA TYR A 369 -24.30 -8.10 -24.12
C TYR A 369 -23.70 -7.05 -23.19
N THR A 370 -24.51 -6.13 -22.70
CA THR A 370 -24.07 -5.06 -21.79
C THR A 370 -23.46 -5.62 -20.51
N PHE A 371 -24.16 -6.56 -19.85
CA PHE A 371 -23.64 -7.21 -18.65
C PHE A 371 -22.38 -8.02 -18.90
N ALA A 372 -22.32 -8.77 -20.00
CA ALA A 372 -21.12 -9.51 -20.39
C ALA A 372 -19.93 -8.56 -20.65
N SER A 373 -20.21 -7.42 -21.31
CA SER A 373 -19.18 -6.39 -21.58
C SER A 373 -18.65 -5.77 -20.28
N ILE A 374 -19.52 -5.45 -19.31
CA ILE A 374 -19.09 -4.94 -18.01
C ILE A 374 -18.19 -5.97 -17.30
N ALA A 375 -18.62 -7.24 -17.27
CA ALA A 375 -17.87 -8.30 -16.61
C ALA A 375 -16.45 -8.47 -17.18
N ILE A 376 -16.28 -8.35 -18.50
CA ILE A 376 -14.97 -8.44 -19.17
C ILE A 376 -14.17 -7.15 -18.98
N SER A 377 -14.83 -6.00 -18.92
CA SER A 377 -14.15 -4.69 -18.85
C SER A 377 -13.59 -4.40 -17.46
N VAL A 378 -14.12 -4.96 -16.37
CA VAL A 378 -13.60 -4.73 -15.01
C VAL A 378 -12.16 -5.22 -14.86
N PRO A 379 -11.83 -6.51 -15.11
CA PRO A 379 -10.45 -6.98 -15.06
C PRO A 379 -9.53 -6.24 -16.04
N ALA A 380 -10.03 -5.94 -17.24
CA ALA A 380 -9.25 -5.21 -18.25
C ALA A 380 -8.87 -3.80 -17.77
N ALA A 381 -9.79 -3.09 -17.12
CA ALA A 381 -9.52 -1.76 -16.56
C ALA A 381 -8.52 -1.82 -15.40
N ILE A 382 -8.66 -2.78 -14.48
CA ILE A 382 -7.73 -2.98 -13.36
C ILE A 382 -6.33 -3.30 -13.87
N THR A 383 -6.21 -4.24 -14.82
CA THR A 383 -4.91 -4.61 -15.41
C THR A 383 -4.27 -3.44 -16.15
N THR A 384 -5.08 -2.64 -16.86
CA THR A 384 -4.57 -1.47 -17.60
C THR A 384 -4.08 -0.39 -16.62
N GLU A 385 -4.84 -0.12 -15.55
CA GLU A 385 -4.40 0.78 -14.47
C GLU A 385 -3.08 0.30 -13.87
N ALA A 386 -3.02 -0.98 -13.48
CA ALA A 386 -1.82 -1.54 -12.88
C ALA A 386 -0.60 -1.44 -13.80
N GLY A 387 -0.78 -1.67 -15.11
CA GLY A 387 0.27 -1.49 -16.10
C GLY A 387 0.74 -0.04 -16.24
N LEU A 388 -0.18 0.92 -16.25
CA LEU A 388 0.14 2.36 -16.29
C LEU A 388 0.85 2.81 -15.01
N SER A 389 0.34 2.41 -13.85
CA SER A 389 0.94 2.70 -12.55
C SER A 389 2.33 2.09 -12.42
N PHE A 390 2.53 0.84 -12.90
CA PHE A 390 3.84 0.20 -12.94
C PHE A 390 4.87 0.99 -13.79
N LEU A 391 4.43 1.63 -14.86
CA LEU A 391 5.26 2.51 -15.68
C LEU A 391 5.52 3.90 -15.04
N GLY A 392 5.02 4.14 -13.82
CA GLY A 392 5.18 5.40 -13.11
C GLY A 392 4.19 6.50 -13.49
N LEU A 393 3.09 6.14 -14.15
CA LEU A 393 2.02 7.05 -14.57
C LEU A 393 0.85 7.08 -13.57
N GLY A 394 0.90 6.23 -12.55
CA GLY A 394 -0.08 6.17 -11.47
C GLY A 394 0.03 7.34 -10.50
N ASP A 395 -0.98 7.47 -9.64
CA ASP A 395 -0.96 8.44 -8.54
C ASP A 395 -0.13 7.88 -7.38
N PRO A 396 1.04 8.48 -7.07
CA PRO A 396 1.91 7.96 -6.03
C PRO A 396 1.30 8.06 -4.62
N THR A 397 0.26 8.89 -4.44
CA THR A 397 -0.38 9.07 -3.13
C THR A 397 -1.27 7.91 -2.72
N PHE A 398 -1.63 7.05 -3.66
CA PHE A 398 -2.51 5.92 -3.43
C PHE A 398 -1.77 4.58 -3.59
N PRO A 399 -1.90 3.64 -2.63
CA PRO A 399 -1.29 2.31 -2.73
C PRO A 399 -2.06 1.39 -3.67
N THR A 400 -2.17 1.74 -4.96
CA THR A 400 -2.69 0.78 -5.94
C THR A 400 -1.71 -0.38 -6.10
N TRP A 401 -2.20 -1.55 -6.50
CA TRP A 401 -1.33 -2.72 -6.71
C TRP A 401 -0.24 -2.44 -7.76
N GLY A 402 -0.58 -1.65 -8.79
CA GLY A 402 0.37 -1.21 -9.81
C GLY A 402 1.44 -0.28 -9.25
N GLN A 403 1.06 0.66 -8.37
CA GLN A 403 2.01 1.56 -7.71
C GLN A 403 2.96 0.82 -6.76
N ILE A 404 2.46 -0.17 -6.01
CA ILE A 404 3.30 -1.03 -5.16
C ILE A 404 4.36 -1.78 -6.01
N LEU A 405 3.97 -2.28 -7.18
CA LEU A 405 4.91 -2.93 -8.12
C LEU A 405 5.88 -1.94 -8.75
N HIS A 406 5.44 -0.71 -9.05
CA HIS A 406 6.31 0.37 -9.52
C HIS A 406 7.42 0.66 -8.50
N ASP A 407 7.05 0.86 -7.24
CA ASP A 407 7.98 1.10 -6.15
C ASP A 407 8.96 -0.08 -6.00
N ALA A 408 8.44 -1.32 -6.01
CA ALA A 408 9.27 -2.53 -5.97
C ALA A 408 10.31 -2.58 -7.10
N ASN A 409 9.93 -2.22 -8.32
CA ASN A 409 10.84 -2.15 -9.47
C ASN A 409 11.87 -1.03 -9.31
N THR A 410 11.43 0.15 -8.89
CA THR A 410 12.28 1.34 -8.71
C THR A 410 13.38 1.10 -7.67
N TYR A 411 13.06 0.41 -6.57
CA TYR A 411 14.01 0.07 -5.52
C TYR A 411 14.75 -1.27 -5.75
N GLY A 412 14.58 -1.87 -6.94
CA GLY A 412 15.32 -3.08 -7.32
C GLY A 412 14.95 -4.32 -6.50
N ALA A 413 13.70 -4.43 -6.06
CA ALA A 413 13.23 -5.52 -5.22
C ALA A 413 13.49 -6.91 -5.83
N ALA A 414 13.34 -7.05 -7.16
CA ALA A 414 13.60 -8.31 -7.85
C ALA A 414 15.08 -8.74 -7.77
N ALA A 415 16.00 -7.80 -7.99
CA ALA A 415 17.45 -8.07 -7.93
C ALA A 415 17.91 -8.39 -6.49
N ARG A 416 17.21 -7.86 -5.49
CA ARG A 416 17.49 -8.06 -4.06
C ARG A 416 16.76 -9.28 -3.46
N GLY A 417 15.94 -10.00 -4.26
CA GLY A 417 15.19 -11.17 -3.78
C GLY A 417 14.01 -10.83 -2.85
N LEU A 418 13.50 -9.60 -2.85
CA LEU A 418 12.40 -9.14 -2.00
C LEU A 418 11.04 -9.59 -2.58
N TRP A 419 10.84 -10.92 -2.63
CA TRP A 419 9.70 -11.57 -3.27
C TRP A 419 8.36 -11.17 -2.66
N TRP A 420 8.31 -10.89 -1.36
CA TRP A 420 7.10 -10.50 -0.64
C TRP A 420 6.57 -9.13 -1.07
N TRP A 421 7.40 -8.30 -1.68
CA TRP A 421 6.99 -7.01 -2.23
C TRP A 421 6.40 -7.13 -3.64
N ILE A 422 6.78 -8.16 -4.39
CA ILE A 422 6.43 -8.33 -5.81
C ILE A 422 5.28 -9.33 -6.00
N ILE A 423 5.41 -10.52 -5.36
CA ILE A 423 4.49 -11.64 -5.63
C ILE A 423 3.06 -11.34 -5.20
N PRO A 424 2.76 -10.81 -3.98
CA PRO A 424 1.38 -10.61 -3.56
C PRO A 424 0.60 -9.63 -4.42
N PRO A 425 1.09 -8.42 -4.74
CA PRO A 425 0.35 -7.52 -5.62
C PRO A 425 0.25 -8.05 -7.07
N GLY A 426 1.28 -8.78 -7.55
CA GLY A 426 1.21 -9.45 -8.85
C GLY A 426 0.12 -10.52 -8.90
N ILE A 427 -0.01 -11.34 -7.85
CA ILE A 427 -1.09 -12.33 -7.74
C ILE A 427 -2.46 -11.64 -7.63
N ALA A 428 -2.57 -10.55 -6.86
CA ALA A 428 -3.81 -9.80 -6.75
C ALA A 428 -4.31 -9.32 -8.11
N ILE A 429 -3.44 -8.77 -8.96
CA ILE A 429 -3.77 -8.36 -10.33
C ILE A 429 -4.12 -9.58 -11.20
N ALA A 430 -3.39 -10.68 -11.08
CA ALA A 430 -3.59 -11.86 -11.94
C ALA A 430 -4.91 -12.62 -11.64
N ILE A 431 -5.44 -12.52 -10.42
CA ILE A 431 -6.68 -13.19 -10.01
C ILE A 431 -7.92 -12.36 -10.39
N THR A 432 -7.78 -11.04 -10.56
CA THR A 432 -8.90 -10.17 -10.95
C THR A 432 -9.26 -10.28 -12.41
#